data_128ca15ffc6374282870adcb60587398
#
_entry.id   128ca15ffc6374282870adcb60587398
#
_cell.length_a   1.000
_cell.length_b   1.000
_cell.length_c   1.000
_cell.angle_alpha   90.00
_cell.angle_beta   90.00
_cell.angle_gamma   90.00
#
_symmetry.space_group_name_H-M   'P 1'
#
loop_
_entity.id
_entity.type
_entity.pdbx_description
1 polymer ?
#
loop_
_entity_poly.entity_id
_entity_poly.type
_entity_poly.pdbx_seq_one_letter_code
_entity_poly.pdbx_strand_id
1 'polypeptide(L)'
;MHLALTFLVIACPGALVAAAPVAMIAGLGSSARRGVLIKGGERLERIAGIDTVAFDKTGTLTLGRPRVVAVEAFEGSSPAQVLAAAVSAELRSEHHLASAILARAEADGVDPLPARDWDLRPGQGVVAVTDESQQAAVGNTALMNALGVVASPEQLAAVESREAQGETVAWVSL
;
A
#
# COMPACT_ATOMS: atom_id res chain seq x y z
N MET A 1 34.25 -3.22 63.03
CA MET A 1 33.67 -3.98 61.93
C MET A 1 32.18 -3.68 61.71
N HIS A 2 31.35 -3.65 62.76
CA HIS A 2 29.92 -3.34 62.65
C HIS A 2 29.61 -1.97 62.02
N LEU A 3 30.34 -0.92 62.42
CA LEU A 3 30.13 0.43 61.90
C LEU A 3 30.38 0.55 60.39
N ALA A 4 31.40 -0.16 59.87
CA ALA A 4 31.72 -0.16 58.44
C ALA A 4 30.63 -0.89 57.61
N LEU A 5 30.09 -2.00 58.11
CA LEU A 5 28.99 -2.73 57.50
C LEU A 5 27.69 -1.91 57.51
N THR A 6 27.40 -1.23 58.61
CA THR A 6 26.23 -0.35 58.71
C THR A 6 26.33 0.82 57.71
N PHE A 7 27.52 1.40 57.56
CA PHE A 7 27.75 2.47 56.59
C PHE A 7 27.57 2.00 55.13
N LEU A 8 28.04 0.77 54.81
CA LEU A 8 27.86 0.15 53.49
C LEU A 8 26.39 -0.08 53.17
N VAL A 9 25.61 -0.57 54.14
CA VAL A 9 24.18 -0.84 53.96
C VAL A 9 23.37 0.45 53.79
N ILE A 10 23.68 1.48 54.57
CA ILE A 10 23.00 2.79 54.48
C ILE A 10 23.40 3.54 53.21
N ALA A 11 24.65 3.41 52.76
CA ALA A 11 25.14 4.03 51.53
C ALA A 11 24.68 3.30 50.25
N CYS A 12 24.08 2.11 50.37
CA CYS A 12 23.61 1.36 49.21
C CYS A 12 22.28 1.95 48.70
N PRO A 13 22.24 2.58 47.50
CA PRO A 13 21.01 3.17 46.95
C PRO A 13 20.11 2.11 46.32
N GLY A 14 19.82 1.00 47.04
CA GLY A 14 19.08 -0.16 46.54
C GLY A 14 17.72 0.20 45.89
N ALA A 15 17.03 1.17 46.48
CA ALA A 15 15.77 1.66 45.91
C ALA A 15 15.97 2.36 44.56
N LEU A 16 17.06 3.12 44.41
CA LEU A 16 17.38 3.81 43.16
C LEU A 16 17.79 2.82 42.07
N VAL A 17 18.57 1.79 42.44
CA VAL A 17 18.99 0.73 41.50
C VAL A 17 17.81 -0.07 41.00
N ALA A 18 16.79 -0.32 41.82
CA ALA A 18 15.58 -1.04 41.45
C ALA A 18 14.59 -0.17 40.65
N ALA A 19 14.59 1.14 40.80
CA ALA A 19 13.62 2.03 40.21
C ALA A 19 13.65 2.04 38.66
N ALA A 20 14.85 2.05 38.05
CA ALA A 20 15.01 2.10 36.62
C ALA A 20 14.47 0.82 35.91
N PRO A 21 14.82 -0.43 36.32
CA PRO A 21 14.25 -1.63 35.76
C PRO A 21 12.73 -1.73 35.93
N VAL A 22 12.19 -1.32 37.08
CA VAL A 22 10.75 -1.33 37.34
C VAL A 22 10.03 -0.35 36.40
N ALA A 23 10.55 0.85 36.21
CA ALA A 23 9.99 1.83 35.27
C ALA A 23 10.02 1.31 33.82
N MET A 24 11.12 0.69 33.41
CA MET A 24 11.22 0.06 32.07
C MET A 24 10.20 -1.05 31.86
N ILE A 25 10.06 -1.97 32.81
CA ILE A 25 9.10 -3.07 32.73
C ILE A 25 7.67 -2.50 32.67
N ALA A 26 7.36 -1.51 33.49
CA ALA A 26 6.06 -0.84 33.49
C ALA A 26 5.78 -0.14 32.14
N GLY A 27 6.76 0.54 31.55
CA GLY A 27 6.67 1.20 30.26
C GLY A 27 6.47 0.20 29.10
N LEU A 28 7.27 -0.87 29.06
CA LEU A 28 7.13 -1.94 28.06
C LEU A 28 5.77 -2.64 28.18
N GLY A 29 5.33 -2.96 29.40
CA GLY A 29 4.03 -3.59 29.64
C GLY A 29 2.85 -2.68 29.29
N SER A 30 2.95 -1.37 29.52
CA SER A 30 1.95 -0.39 29.10
C SER A 30 1.85 -0.28 27.58
N SER A 31 2.99 -0.26 26.90
CA SER A 31 3.07 -0.21 25.42
C SER A 31 2.48 -1.48 24.80
N ALA A 32 2.83 -2.65 25.34
CA ALA A 32 2.31 -3.94 24.85
C ALA A 32 0.77 -4.04 24.99
N ARG A 33 0.20 -3.54 26.09
CA ARG A 33 -1.27 -3.48 26.26
C ARG A 33 -1.98 -2.60 25.24
N ARG A 34 -1.26 -1.65 24.64
CA ARG A 34 -1.76 -0.79 23.56
C ARG A 34 -1.44 -1.33 22.16
N GLY A 35 -0.96 -2.57 22.05
CA GLY A 35 -0.59 -3.20 20.78
C GLY A 35 0.78 -2.79 20.24
N VAL A 36 1.58 -2.05 21.00
CA VAL A 36 2.92 -1.61 20.58
C VAL A 36 3.98 -2.51 21.22
N LEU A 37 4.70 -3.27 20.40
CA LEU A 37 5.77 -4.15 20.84
C LEU A 37 7.13 -3.42 20.76
N ILE A 38 7.71 -3.06 21.91
CA ILE A 38 9.04 -2.44 22.01
C ILE A 38 10.05 -3.51 22.38
N LYS A 39 11.07 -3.72 21.56
CA LYS A 39 12.11 -4.74 21.77
C LYS A 39 13.23 -4.23 22.67
N GLY A 40 12.95 -4.20 23.98
CA GLY A 40 13.93 -3.87 25.02
C GLY A 40 13.92 -2.42 25.50
N GLY A 41 14.50 -2.20 26.70
CA GLY A 41 14.50 -0.90 27.39
C GLY A 41 15.31 0.18 26.67
N GLU A 42 16.43 -0.19 26.05
CA GLU A 42 17.24 0.76 25.26
C GLU A 42 16.43 1.45 24.16
N ARG A 43 15.52 0.70 23.48
CA ARG A 43 14.66 1.27 22.45
C ARG A 43 13.57 2.15 23.02
N LEU A 44 13.08 1.82 24.23
CA LEU A 44 12.12 2.65 24.93
C LEU A 44 12.75 4.01 25.32
N GLU A 45 14.01 4.02 25.78
CA GLU A 45 14.75 5.25 26.08
C GLU A 45 14.99 6.10 24.83
N ARG A 46 15.35 5.46 23.70
CA ARG A 46 15.58 6.17 22.43
C ARG A 46 14.34 6.88 21.90
N ILE A 47 13.13 6.36 22.18
CA ILE A 47 11.88 7.00 21.77
C ILE A 47 11.74 8.41 22.34
N ALA A 48 12.25 8.67 23.55
CA ALA A 48 12.20 9.98 24.17
C ALA A 48 13.02 11.07 23.44
N GLY A 49 14.00 10.66 22.61
CA GLY A 49 14.83 11.57 21.81
C GLY A 49 14.43 11.68 20.35
N ILE A 50 13.30 11.08 19.93
CA ILE A 50 12.82 11.16 18.54
C ILE A 50 12.20 12.54 18.31
N ASP A 51 12.66 13.23 17.27
CA ASP A 51 12.13 14.51 16.78
C ASP A 51 11.45 14.39 15.42
N THR A 52 11.70 13.29 14.71
CA THR A 52 11.18 13.05 13.36
C THR A 52 10.61 11.64 13.24
N VAL A 53 9.42 11.52 12.66
CA VAL A 53 8.75 10.23 12.38
C VAL A 53 8.46 10.10 10.91
N ALA A 54 8.96 9.05 10.28
CA ALA A 54 8.64 8.69 8.91
C ALA A 54 7.63 7.54 8.89
N PHE A 55 6.55 7.71 8.15
CA PHE A 55 5.52 6.70 7.98
C PHE A 55 5.60 6.09 6.58
N ASP A 56 5.58 4.76 6.49
CA ASP A 56 5.25 4.10 5.24
C ASP A 56 3.76 4.31 4.92
N LYS A 57 3.45 4.53 3.64
CA LYS A 57 2.07 4.76 3.21
C LYS A 57 1.26 3.47 3.19
N THR A 58 1.79 2.46 2.48
CA THR A 58 0.99 1.28 2.14
C THR A 58 0.98 0.25 3.26
N GLY A 59 -0.21 -0.08 3.78
CA GLY A 59 -0.38 -1.02 4.89
C GLY A 59 -0.08 -0.43 6.28
N THR A 60 0.41 0.83 6.36
CA THR A 60 0.63 1.57 7.61
C THR A 60 -0.36 2.71 7.75
N LEU A 61 -0.36 3.67 6.84
CA LEU A 61 -1.34 4.77 6.81
C LEU A 61 -2.62 4.38 6.06
N THR A 62 -2.54 3.37 5.20
CA THR A 62 -3.66 2.81 4.45
C THR A 62 -3.87 1.36 4.81
N LEU A 63 -5.06 0.83 4.52
CA LEU A 63 -5.38 -0.58 4.80
C LEU A 63 -4.65 -1.57 3.88
N GLY A 64 -3.89 -1.10 2.88
CA GLY A 64 -3.24 -1.95 1.87
C GLY A 64 -4.22 -2.75 1.00
N ARG A 65 -5.49 -2.34 0.98
CA ARG A 65 -6.58 -2.97 0.21
C ARG A 65 -7.13 -1.96 -0.78
N PRO A 66 -6.55 -1.85 -1.98
CA PRO A 66 -7.07 -0.99 -3.01
C PRO A 66 -8.47 -1.47 -3.44
N ARG A 67 -9.28 -0.53 -3.89
CA ARG A 67 -10.58 -0.81 -4.51
C ARG A 67 -10.79 0.14 -5.70
N VAL A 68 -11.45 -0.34 -6.74
CA VAL A 68 -11.85 0.52 -7.85
C VAL A 68 -13.02 1.39 -7.40
N VAL A 69 -12.81 2.70 -7.34
CA VAL A 69 -13.82 3.69 -6.91
C VAL A 69 -14.62 4.23 -8.09
N ALA A 70 -14.01 4.31 -9.26
CA ALA A 70 -14.66 4.75 -10.49
C ALA A 70 -14.08 4.01 -11.70
N VAL A 71 -14.90 3.86 -12.74
CA VAL A 71 -14.50 3.44 -14.07
C VAL A 71 -15.02 4.50 -15.02
N GLU A 72 -14.11 5.22 -15.67
CA GLU A 72 -14.44 6.26 -16.65
C GLU A 72 -14.18 5.73 -18.06
N ALA A 73 -15.15 5.93 -18.92
CA ALA A 73 -15.07 5.49 -20.32
C ALA A 73 -15.08 6.71 -21.24
N PHE A 74 -14.26 6.67 -22.26
CA PHE A 74 -14.11 7.72 -23.26
C PHE A 74 -14.35 7.15 -24.67
N GLU A 75 -14.54 8.03 -25.65
CA GLU A 75 -14.55 7.70 -27.09
C GLU A 75 -15.57 6.63 -27.51
N GLY A 76 -16.77 6.67 -26.94
CA GLY A 76 -17.85 5.76 -27.30
C GLY A 76 -17.79 4.38 -26.64
N SER A 77 -16.82 4.14 -25.76
CA SER A 77 -16.76 2.95 -24.91
C SER A 77 -17.73 3.07 -23.74
N SER A 78 -18.12 1.95 -23.16
CA SER A 78 -18.87 1.89 -21.91
C SER A 78 -17.98 1.50 -20.73
N PRO A 79 -18.33 1.88 -19.49
CA PRO A 79 -17.60 1.43 -18.30
C PRO A 79 -17.46 -0.09 -18.18
N ALA A 80 -18.47 -0.84 -18.64
CA ALA A 80 -18.43 -2.29 -18.67
C ALA A 80 -17.38 -2.83 -19.65
N GLN A 81 -17.24 -2.22 -20.82
CA GLN A 81 -16.21 -2.59 -21.80
C GLN A 81 -14.81 -2.28 -21.29
N VAL A 82 -14.62 -1.10 -20.68
CA VAL A 82 -13.33 -0.73 -20.05
C VAL A 82 -12.98 -1.73 -18.95
N LEU A 83 -13.94 -2.09 -18.11
CA LEU A 83 -13.70 -3.04 -17.02
C LEU A 83 -13.43 -4.45 -17.56
N ALA A 84 -14.14 -4.90 -18.60
CA ALA A 84 -13.90 -6.20 -19.24
C ALA A 84 -12.48 -6.28 -19.83
N ALA A 85 -12.03 -5.23 -20.52
CA ALA A 85 -10.65 -5.15 -21.03
C ALA A 85 -9.62 -5.17 -19.91
N ALA A 86 -9.87 -4.41 -18.82
CA ALA A 86 -9.00 -4.35 -17.68
C ALA A 86 -8.85 -5.72 -16.99
N VAL A 87 -9.95 -6.43 -16.76
CA VAL A 87 -9.93 -7.77 -16.17
C VAL A 87 -9.17 -8.74 -17.07
N SER A 88 -9.40 -8.68 -18.38
CA SER A 88 -8.73 -9.58 -19.33
C SER A 88 -7.21 -9.43 -19.29
N ALA A 89 -6.72 -8.20 -19.18
CA ALA A 89 -5.30 -7.91 -19.06
C ALA A 89 -4.74 -8.37 -17.70
N GLU A 90 -5.47 -8.13 -16.61
CA GLU A 90 -5.01 -8.40 -15.24
C GLU A 90 -5.27 -9.84 -14.76
N LEU A 91 -5.90 -10.70 -15.57
CA LEU A 91 -6.33 -12.06 -15.17
C LEU A 91 -5.18 -12.93 -14.65
N ARG A 92 -3.95 -12.70 -15.10
CA ARG A 92 -2.74 -13.43 -14.69
C ARG A 92 -1.74 -12.57 -13.93
N SER A 93 -2.14 -11.36 -13.53
CA SER A 93 -1.30 -10.45 -12.79
C SER A 93 -1.38 -10.72 -11.27
N GLU A 94 -0.23 -10.79 -10.62
CA GLU A 94 -0.14 -10.86 -9.15
C GLU A 94 -0.07 -9.48 -8.48
N HIS A 95 -0.26 -8.42 -9.26
CA HIS A 95 -0.20 -7.05 -8.73
C HIS A 95 -1.41 -6.76 -7.83
N HIS A 96 -1.18 -6.03 -6.73
CA HIS A 96 -2.25 -5.73 -5.76
C HIS A 96 -3.44 -4.94 -6.36
N LEU A 97 -3.24 -4.22 -7.46
CA LEU A 97 -4.32 -3.54 -8.19
C LEU A 97 -5.17 -4.53 -9.00
N ALA A 98 -4.59 -5.62 -9.50
CA ALA A 98 -5.32 -6.65 -10.23
C ALA A 98 -6.47 -7.22 -9.39
N SER A 99 -6.21 -7.54 -8.13
CA SER A 99 -7.25 -8.05 -7.23
C SER A 99 -8.42 -7.05 -7.03
N ALA A 100 -8.14 -5.75 -7.05
CA ALA A 100 -9.18 -4.72 -6.95
C ALA A 100 -10.02 -4.63 -8.22
N ILE A 101 -9.40 -4.78 -9.40
CA ILE A 101 -10.07 -4.77 -10.70
C ILE A 101 -10.95 -6.01 -10.84
N LEU A 102 -10.42 -7.19 -10.51
CA LEU A 102 -11.16 -8.46 -10.52
C LEU A 102 -12.38 -8.41 -9.57
N ALA A 103 -12.19 -7.95 -8.34
CA ALA A 103 -13.28 -7.83 -7.37
C ALA A 103 -14.37 -6.85 -7.82
N ARG A 104 -13.99 -5.78 -8.52
CA ARG A 104 -14.96 -4.83 -9.07
C ARG A 104 -15.76 -5.44 -10.21
N ALA A 105 -15.12 -6.16 -11.12
CA ALA A 105 -15.79 -6.83 -12.21
C ALA A 105 -16.77 -7.89 -11.73
N GLU A 106 -16.37 -8.68 -10.73
CA GLU A 106 -17.26 -9.66 -10.09
C GLU A 106 -18.51 -8.99 -9.48
N ALA A 107 -18.32 -7.86 -8.79
CA ALA A 107 -19.41 -7.10 -8.19
C ALA A 107 -20.36 -6.48 -9.23
N ASP A 108 -19.84 -6.05 -10.37
CA ASP A 108 -20.61 -5.44 -11.46
C ASP A 108 -21.14 -6.49 -12.46
N GLY A 109 -20.82 -7.78 -12.30
CA GLY A 109 -21.24 -8.87 -13.20
C GLY A 109 -20.60 -8.76 -14.59
N VAL A 110 -19.35 -8.27 -14.67
CA VAL A 110 -18.62 -8.09 -15.92
C VAL A 110 -17.64 -9.23 -16.12
N ASP A 111 -17.82 -10.00 -17.19
CA ASP A 111 -16.93 -11.09 -17.56
C ASP A 111 -15.70 -10.58 -18.33
N PRO A 112 -14.54 -11.22 -18.19
CA PRO A 112 -13.36 -10.92 -18.98
C PRO A 112 -13.59 -11.27 -20.46
N LEU A 113 -12.96 -10.53 -21.36
CA LEU A 113 -12.83 -10.93 -22.74
C LEU A 113 -11.90 -12.15 -22.83
N PRO A 114 -12.18 -13.14 -23.66
CA PRO A 114 -11.23 -14.23 -23.91
C PRO A 114 -9.89 -13.67 -24.39
N ALA A 115 -8.82 -14.00 -23.67
CA ALA A 115 -7.50 -13.43 -23.93
C ALA A 115 -6.40 -14.48 -23.79
N ARG A 116 -5.28 -14.23 -24.47
CA ARG A 116 -4.06 -15.05 -24.52
C ARG A 116 -2.84 -14.13 -24.52
N ASP A 117 -1.65 -14.72 -24.39
CA ASP A 117 -0.36 -14.04 -24.58
C ASP A 117 -0.20 -12.79 -23.73
N TRP A 118 -0.15 -12.99 -22.40
CA TRP A 118 0.08 -11.90 -21.46
C TRP A 118 1.55 -11.45 -21.44
N ASP A 119 1.78 -10.15 -21.64
CA ASP A 119 3.08 -9.49 -21.54
C ASP A 119 3.08 -8.55 -20.33
N LEU A 120 3.77 -8.94 -19.25
CA LEU A 120 3.94 -8.12 -18.07
C LEU A 120 5.15 -7.21 -18.26
N ARG A 121 4.93 -5.90 -18.22
CA ARG A 121 5.98 -4.87 -18.30
C ARG A 121 6.24 -4.26 -16.95
N PRO A 122 7.32 -4.65 -16.26
CA PRO A 122 7.62 -4.17 -14.90
C PRO A 122 7.64 -2.65 -14.81
N GLY A 123 6.88 -2.08 -13.85
CA GLY A 123 6.78 -0.65 -13.64
C GLY A 123 5.91 0.10 -14.66
N GLN A 124 5.33 -0.57 -15.64
CA GLN A 124 4.47 0.04 -16.65
C GLN A 124 3.05 -0.51 -16.62
N GLY A 125 2.85 -1.82 -16.56
CA GLY A 125 1.56 -2.46 -16.58
C GLY A 125 1.58 -3.81 -17.28
N VAL A 126 0.43 -4.23 -17.81
CA VAL A 126 0.24 -5.52 -18.46
C VAL A 126 -0.53 -5.36 -19.77
N VAL A 127 -0.19 -6.17 -20.76
CA VAL A 127 -0.85 -6.27 -22.05
C VAL A 127 -1.29 -7.71 -22.26
N ALA A 128 -2.53 -7.92 -22.71
CA ALA A 128 -3.02 -9.22 -23.15
C ALA A 128 -3.56 -9.11 -24.58
N VAL A 129 -3.43 -10.18 -25.34
CA VAL A 129 -4.02 -10.27 -26.69
C VAL A 129 -5.36 -10.98 -26.58
N THR A 130 -6.44 -10.34 -26.98
CA THR A 130 -7.76 -10.96 -27.03
C THR A 130 -7.88 -11.93 -28.22
N ASP A 131 -8.89 -12.80 -28.21
CA ASP A 131 -9.13 -13.74 -29.30
C ASP A 131 -9.45 -13.03 -30.64
N GLU A 132 -9.96 -11.81 -30.59
CA GLU A 132 -10.17 -10.94 -31.74
C GLU A 132 -8.86 -10.26 -32.22
N SER A 133 -7.71 -10.64 -31.65
CA SER A 133 -6.40 -10.08 -31.96
C SER A 133 -6.25 -8.59 -31.59
N GLN A 134 -7.12 -8.08 -30.75
CA GLN A 134 -6.96 -6.75 -30.12
C GLN A 134 -6.04 -6.83 -28.89
N GLN A 135 -5.43 -5.72 -28.54
CA GLN A 135 -4.57 -5.64 -27.36
C GLN A 135 -5.30 -4.94 -26.22
N ALA A 136 -5.70 -5.72 -25.22
CA ALA A 136 -6.18 -5.17 -23.96
C ALA A 136 -4.98 -4.84 -23.07
N ALA A 137 -4.82 -3.58 -22.67
CA ALA A 137 -3.72 -3.16 -21.84
C ALA A 137 -4.19 -2.38 -20.62
N VAL A 138 -3.53 -2.62 -19.48
CA VAL A 138 -3.72 -1.86 -18.22
C VAL A 138 -2.38 -1.38 -17.73
N GLY A 139 -2.25 -0.09 -17.43
CA GLY A 139 -0.99 0.43 -16.93
C GLY A 139 -0.95 1.95 -16.77
N ASN A 140 0.25 2.46 -16.69
CA ASN A 140 0.50 3.90 -16.57
C ASN A 140 0.65 4.57 -17.95
N THR A 141 0.82 5.88 -17.95
CA THR A 141 1.00 6.68 -19.18
C THR A 141 2.20 6.20 -20.02
N ALA A 142 3.26 5.67 -19.39
CA ALA A 142 4.42 5.15 -20.12
C ALA A 142 4.07 3.91 -20.96
N LEU A 143 3.21 3.02 -20.42
CA LEU A 143 2.71 1.88 -21.20
C LEU A 143 1.87 2.37 -22.39
N MET A 144 0.93 3.28 -22.16
CA MET A 144 0.07 3.81 -23.23
C MET A 144 0.89 4.45 -24.36
N ASN A 145 1.88 5.26 -24.01
CA ASN A 145 2.81 5.86 -24.99
C ASN A 145 3.59 4.80 -25.77
N ALA A 146 4.05 3.74 -25.11
CA ALA A 146 4.76 2.63 -25.75
C ALA A 146 3.88 1.83 -26.73
N LEU A 147 2.56 1.83 -26.50
CA LEU A 147 1.56 1.22 -27.38
C LEU A 147 1.05 2.20 -28.47
N GLY A 148 1.54 3.45 -28.47
CA GLY A 148 1.11 4.47 -29.43
C GLY A 148 -0.26 5.10 -29.10
N VAL A 149 -0.78 4.87 -27.90
CA VAL A 149 -2.03 5.45 -27.41
C VAL A 149 -1.73 6.83 -26.82
N VAL A 150 -2.32 7.87 -27.39
CA VAL A 150 -2.15 9.26 -26.97
C VAL A 150 -3.42 9.71 -26.26
N ALA A 151 -3.29 10.07 -24.99
CA ALA A 151 -4.40 10.59 -24.21
C ALA A 151 -4.81 12.00 -24.69
N SER A 152 -6.09 12.26 -24.74
CA SER A 152 -6.62 13.58 -25.07
C SER A 152 -6.42 14.56 -23.89
N PRO A 153 -6.46 15.89 -24.13
CA PRO A 153 -6.39 16.87 -23.04
C PRO A 153 -7.50 16.68 -21.99
N GLU A 154 -8.68 16.24 -22.39
CA GLU A 154 -9.80 15.96 -21.49
C GLU A 154 -9.49 14.76 -20.57
N GLN A 155 -8.95 13.69 -21.13
CA GLN A 155 -8.53 12.52 -20.37
C GLN A 155 -7.42 12.84 -19.38
N LEU A 156 -6.43 13.63 -19.77
CA LEU A 156 -5.35 14.09 -18.90
C LEU A 156 -5.88 14.94 -17.74
N ALA A 157 -6.81 15.87 -18.00
CA ALA A 157 -7.42 16.68 -16.97
C ALA A 157 -8.25 15.84 -15.98
N ALA A 158 -8.94 14.80 -16.45
CA ALA A 158 -9.67 13.86 -15.60
C ALA A 158 -8.70 13.10 -14.67
N VAL A 159 -7.56 12.63 -15.19
CA VAL A 159 -6.53 11.96 -14.39
C VAL A 159 -5.96 12.91 -13.33
N GLU A 160 -5.55 14.13 -13.70
CA GLU A 160 -5.02 15.11 -12.75
C GLU A 160 -6.02 15.41 -11.61
N SER A 161 -7.31 15.51 -11.94
CA SER A 161 -8.36 15.73 -10.95
C SER A 161 -8.48 14.57 -9.94
N ARG A 162 -8.35 13.32 -10.40
CA ARG A 162 -8.39 12.13 -9.56
C ARG A 162 -7.15 12.00 -8.68
N GLU A 163 -5.98 12.20 -9.25
CA GLU A 163 -4.71 12.15 -8.52
C GLU A 163 -4.63 13.24 -7.44
N ALA A 164 -5.16 14.44 -7.71
CA ALA A 164 -5.26 15.50 -6.71
C ALA A 164 -6.14 15.12 -5.50
N GLN A 165 -7.06 14.17 -5.67
CA GLN A 165 -7.87 13.59 -4.59
C GLN A 165 -7.18 12.41 -3.87
N GLY A 166 -5.93 12.09 -4.26
CA GLY A 166 -5.15 10.98 -3.69
C GLY A 166 -5.52 9.61 -4.25
N GLU A 167 -6.26 9.56 -5.35
CA GLU A 167 -6.58 8.32 -6.04
C GLU A 167 -5.40 7.87 -6.94
N THR A 168 -5.31 6.58 -7.19
CA THR A 168 -4.37 6.02 -8.16
C THR A 168 -5.13 5.71 -9.45
N VAL A 169 -4.68 6.26 -10.56
CA VAL A 169 -5.29 6.04 -11.85
C VAL A 169 -4.52 4.98 -12.63
N ALA A 170 -5.25 4.06 -13.25
CA ALA A 170 -4.75 3.12 -14.24
C ALA A 170 -5.43 3.38 -15.58
N TRP A 171 -4.65 3.47 -16.62
CA TRP A 171 -5.12 3.57 -17.99
C TRP A 171 -5.52 2.20 -18.51
N VAL A 172 -6.58 2.15 -19.31
CA VAL A 172 -7.03 0.96 -20.02
C VAL A 172 -7.16 1.29 -21.50
N SER A 173 -6.60 0.43 -22.34
CA SER A 173 -6.81 0.50 -23.80
C SER A 173 -7.24 -0.86 -24.34
N LEU A 174 -8.00 -0.82 -25.42
CA LEU A 174 -8.46 -1.98 -26.19
C LEU A 174 -8.29 -1.68 -27.68
#